data_6d76a88a0f1d8d9a101c3eb41b472153
#
_entry.id   6d76a88a0f1d8d9a101c3eb41b472153
#
_cell.length_a   1.000
_cell.length_b   1.000
_cell.length_c   1.000
_cell.angle_alpha   90.00
_cell.angle_beta   90.00
_cell.angle_gamma   90.00
#
_symmetry.space_group_name_H-M   'P 1'
#
loop_
_entity.id
_entity.type
_entity.pdbx_description
1 polymer ?
#
loop_
_entity_poly.entity_id
_entity_poly.type
_entity_poly.pdbx_seq_one_letter_code
_entity_poly.pdbx_strand_id
1 'polypeptide(L)'
;ILAAQKSDVVILCMGLNPTIEGEEGDAYNGDMSGDKTSLDLPASQEALIEEILKVGKPTVFLNVTGSCVNLTREDQACDAVLQVFYPGAEGGKAVADILYGKVSPSGRLPVTFYHNDSELPRFTDYSMKGRTYKYFQGKPLYPFAHGLSYTEFAYENLAFDGANVTGTVKNTGAMASGHAIPVFVKDPEEEGVNCRLAGFSRVELEPGQEAGFQVELCPEILSLFQEPQRLVALVGGVDGCQVNQ
;
A
#
# COMPACT_ATOMS: atom_id res chain seq x y z
N ILE A 1 -20.66 -17.34 -12.52
CA ILE A 1 -20.19 -17.50 -13.90
C ILE A 1 -21.22 -16.93 -14.88
N LEU A 2 -22.49 -17.40 -14.92
CA LEU A 2 -23.49 -16.93 -15.88
C LEU A 2 -23.72 -15.41 -15.86
N ALA A 3 -23.68 -14.78 -14.69
CA ALA A 3 -23.78 -13.33 -14.56
C ALA A 3 -22.56 -12.64 -15.20
N ALA A 4 -21.36 -13.12 -14.92
CA ALA A 4 -20.12 -12.59 -15.50
C ALA A 4 -20.11 -12.69 -17.04
N GLN A 5 -20.56 -13.81 -17.59
CA GLN A 5 -20.66 -13.99 -19.06
C GLN A 5 -21.59 -12.98 -19.74
N LYS A 6 -22.61 -12.49 -19.02
CA LYS A 6 -23.62 -11.55 -19.53
C LYS A 6 -23.31 -10.09 -19.20
N SER A 7 -22.26 -9.81 -18.41
CA SER A 7 -21.85 -8.46 -18.06
C SER A 7 -20.78 -7.92 -19.01
N ASP A 8 -20.61 -6.61 -19.03
CA ASP A 8 -19.52 -5.93 -19.76
C ASP A 8 -18.26 -5.85 -18.91
N VAL A 9 -18.42 -5.72 -17.58
CA VAL A 9 -17.36 -5.65 -16.60
C VAL A 9 -17.75 -6.47 -15.37
N VAL A 10 -16.78 -7.12 -14.74
CA VAL A 10 -16.96 -7.84 -13.49
C VAL A 10 -16.29 -7.08 -12.36
N ILE A 11 -17.00 -6.88 -11.27
CA ILE A 11 -16.43 -6.33 -10.02
C ILE A 11 -16.48 -7.43 -8.98
N LEU A 12 -15.31 -7.94 -8.60
CA LEU A 12 -15.15 -8.97 -7.58
C LEU A 12 -14.91 -8.31 -6.22
N CYS A 13 -15.89 -8.38 -5.32
CA CYS A 13 -15.76 -7.93 -3.93
C CYS A 13 -15.39 -9.15 -3.07
N MET A 14 -14.11 -9.32 -2.80
CA MET A 14 -13.56 -10.44 -2.04
C MET A 14 -12.80 -9.95 -0.82
N GLY A 15 -12.47 -10.83 0.07
CA GLY A 15 -11.68 -10.49 1.23
C GLY A 15 -12.06 -11.25 2.49
N LEU A 16 -11.80 -10.64 3.61
CA LEU A 16 -11.99 -11.23 4.94
C LEU A 16 -13.03 -10.43 5.72
N ASN A 17 -13.48 -11.03 6.80
CA ASN A 17 -14.32 -10.38 7.80
C ASN A 17 -13.83 -10.84 9.20
N PRO A 18 -14.31 -10.26 10.31
CA PRO A 18 -13.82 -10.60 11.64
C PRO A 18 -13.88 -12.10 11.97
N THR A 19 -14.87 -12.82 11.42
CA THR A 19 -15.02 -14.26 11.70
C THR A 19 -14.11 -15.15 10.86
N ILE A 20 -13.58 -14.64 9.74
CA ILE A 20 -12.66 -15.35 8.84
C ILE A 20 -11.21 -14.96 9.14
N GLU A 21 -10.95 -13.66 9.35
CA GLU A 21 -9.63 -13.16 9.73
C GLU A 21 -9.25 -13.65 11.12
N GLY A 22 -10.22 -13.62 12.01
CA GLY A 22 -10.18 -14.25 13.31
C GLY A 22 -9.25 -13.61 14.32
N GLU A 23 -9.52 -13.95 15.56
CA GLU A 23 -8.63 -13.77 16.70
C GLU A 23 -8.73 -15.03 17.53
N GLU A 24 -7.73 -15.36 18.31
CA GLU A 24 -7.68 -16.59 19.08
C GLU A 24 -8.96 -16.78 19.92
N GLY A 25 -9.63 -17.89 19.68
CA GLY A 25 -10.86 -18.29 20.37
C GLY A 25 -12.18 -17.88 19.71
N ASP A 26 -12.18 -16.93 18.77
CA ASP A 26 -13.42 -16.37 18.18
C ASP A 26 -13.58 -16.64 16.68
N ALA A 27 -12.61 -17.30 16.04
CA ALA A 27 -12.64 -17.49 14.61
C ALA A 27 -13.10 -18.89 14.20
N TYR A 28 -13.99 -18.93 13.22
CA TYR A 28 -14.35 -20.13 12.46
C TYR A 28 -13.55 -20.20 11.15
N ASN A 29 -12.26 -19.83 11.19
CA ASN A 29 -11.37 -20.10 10.07
C ASN A 29 -11.01 -21.59 10.05
N GLY A 30 -10.60 -22.09 8.90
CA GLY A 30 -10.31 -23.52 8.71
C GLY A 30 -9.24 -24.10 9.63
N ASP A 31 -8.52 -23.28 10.36
CA ASP A 31 -7.39 -23.67 11.22
C ASP A 31 -7.77 -23.82 12.69
N MET A 32 -9.00 -23.54 13.05
CA MET A 32 -9.61 -23.75 14.39
C MET A 32 -8.88 -23.10 15.58
N SER A 33 -7.89 -22.23 15.32
CA SER A 33 -7.01 -21.67 16.36
C SER A 33 -7.05 -20.14 16.44
N GLY A 34 -7.75 -19.47 15.53
CA GLY A 34 -7.89 -18.03 15.54
C GLY A 34 -7.17 -17.34 14.40
N ASP A 35 -5.89 -17.05 14.53
CA ASP A 35 -5.12 -16.32 13.51
C ASP A 35 -4.98 -17.10 12.21
N LYS A 36 -4.98 -16.37 11.10
CA LYS A 36 -4.68 -16.98 9.80
C LYS A 36 -3.25 -17.54 9.78
N THR A 37 -3.09 -18.71 9.18
CA THR A 37 -1.78 -19.35 8.98
C THR A 37 -1.20 -19.11 7.59
N SER A 38 -1.97 -18.48 6.68
CA SER A 38 -1.57 -18.16 5.30
C SER A 38 -2.01 -16.75 4.91
N LEU A 39 -1.31 -16.16 3.96
CA LEU A 39 -1.70 -14.90 3.29
C LEU A 39 -2.79 -15.12 2.24
N ASP A 40 -3.13 -16.35 1.88
CA ASP A 40 -4.12 -16.62 0.86
C ASP A 40 -5.55 -16.26 1.33
N LEU A 41 -6.39 -15.94 0.37
CA LEU A 41 -7.83 -15.81 0.59
C LEU A 41 -8.46 -17.20 0.87
N PRO A 42 -9.65 -17.28 1.46
CA PRO A 42 -10.34 -18.55 1.65
C PRO A 42 -10.45 -19.34 0.35
N ALA A 43 -10.23 -20.66 0.39
CA ALA A 43 -10.20 -21.52 -0.79
C ALA A 43 -11.46 -21.41 -1.69
N SER A 44 -12.62 -21.13 -1.10
CA SER A 44 -13.86 -20.92 -1.86
C SER A 44 -13.83 -19.61 -2.66
N GLN A 45 -13.18 -18.56 -2.15
CA GLN A 45 -12.98 -17.31 -2.88
C GLN A 45 -11.95 -17.52 -3.99
N GLU A 46 -10.84 -18.17 -3.69
CA GLU A 46 -9.79 -18.52 -4.66
C GLU A 46 -10.38 -19.28 -5.87
N ALA A 47 -11.19 -20.30 -5.62
CA ALA A 47 -11.85 -21.06 -6.67
C ALA A 47 -12.83 -20.20 -7.50
N LEU A 48 -13.58 -19.29 -6.85
CA LEU A 48 -14.49 -18.41 -7.56
C LEU A 48 -13.73 -17.41 -8.44
N ILE A 49 -12.67 -16.81 -7.94
CA ILE A 49 -11.83 -15.86 -8.68
C ILE A 49 -11.27 -16.56 -9.93
N GLU A 50 -10.71 -17.75 -9.78
CA GLU A 50 -10.17 -18.53 -10.89
C GLU A 50 -11.21 -18.77 -11.99
N GLU A 51 -12.42 -19.20 -11.63
CA GLU A 51 -13.50 -19.47 -12.60
C GLU A 51 -14.01 -18.17 -13.25
N ILE A 52 -14.04 -17.06 -12.55
CA ILE A 52 -14.45 -15.76 -13.12
C ILE A 52 -13.40 -15.26 -14.12
N LEU A 53 -12.11 -15.34 -13.79
CA LEU A 53 -11.04 -14.91 -14.69
C LEU A 53 -11.05 -15.70 -16.02
N LYS A 54 -11.44 -16.99 -16.01
CA LYS A 54 -11.60 -17.80 -17.22
C LYS A 54 -12.70 -17.28 -18.17
N VAL A 55 -13.62 -16.45 -17.68
CA VAL A 55 -14.67 -15.84 -18.52
C VAL A 55 -14.08 -14.79 -19.48
N GLY A 56 -12.94 -14.19 -19.14
CA GLY A 56 -12.21 -13.24 -19.99
C GLY A 56 -12.90 -11.87 -20.13
N LYS A 57 -13.66 -11.44 -19.14
CA LYS A 57 -14.24 -10.09 -19.08
C LYS A 57 -13.32 -9.15 -18.33
N PRO A 58 -13.33 -7.83 -18.65
CA PRO A 58 -12.67 -6.84 -17.81
C PRO A 58 -13.06 -7.03 -16.35
N THR A 59 -12.07 -7.16 -15.47
CA THR A 59 -12.30 -7.52 -14.07
C THR A 59 -11.60 -6.54 -13.15
N VAL A 60 -12.36 -5.96 -12.23
CA VAL A 60 -11.88 -5.16 -11.12
C VAL A 60 -11.95 -5.98 -9.84
N PHE A 61 -10.86 -6.06 -9.13
CA PHE A 61 -10.78 -6.77 -7.84
C PHE A 61 -10.80 -5.78 -6.68
N LEU A 62 -11.77 -5.90 -5.80
CA LEU A 62 -11.88 -5.13 -4.57
C LEU A 62 -11.48 -6.03 -3.40
N ASN A 63 -10.32 -5.77 -2.81
CA ASN A 63 -9.82 -6.49 -1.65
C ASN A 63 -10.32 -5.82 -0.37
N VAL A 64 -11.26 -6.45 0.30
CA VAL A 64 -11.86 -5.99 1.56
C VAL A 64 -11.24 -6.78 2.71
N THR A 65 -10.08 -6.34 3.18
CA THR A 65 -9.31 -7.01 4.24
C THR A 65 -8.66 -5.98 5.15
N GLY A 66 -8.50 -6.31 6.42
CA GLY A 66 -7.74 -5.48 7.38
C GLY A 66 -6.23 -5.69 7.31
N SER A 67 -5.79 -6.80 6.75
CA SER A 67 -4.39 -7.23 6.68
C SER A 67 -3.92 -7.50 5.25
N CYS A 68 -2.61 -7.71 5.10
CA CYS A 68 -2.03 -8.18 3.84
C CYS A 68 -2.58 -9.57 3.48
N VAL A 69 -2.93 -9.74 2.22
CA VAL A 69 -3.22 -11.04 1.60
C VAL A 69 -2.40 -11.18 0.31
N ASN A 70 -2.23 -12.42 -0.15
CA ASN A 70 -1.60 -12.72 -1.43
C ASN A 70 -2.52 -12.27 -2.57
N LEU A 71 -2.08 -11.29 -3.35
CA LEU A 71 -2.80 -10.75 -4.52
C LEU A 71 -2.00 -10.92 -5.81
N THR A 72 -1.01 -11.80 -5.83
CA THR A 72 -0.10 -11.97 -6.98
C THR A 72 -0.85 -12.34 -8.25
N ARG A 73 -1.84 -13.20 -8.16
CA ARG A 73 -2.68 -13.58 -9.31
C ARG A 73 -3.59 -12.43 -9.74
N GLU A 74 -4.20 -11.75 -8.79
CA GLU A 74 -5.12 -10.63 -9.05
C GLU A 74 -4.39 -9.46 -9.70
N ASP A 75 -3.17 -9.15 -9.25
CA ASP A 75 -2.31 -8.13 -9.84
C ASP A 75 -1.97 -8.42 -11.32
N GLN A 76 -1.77 -9.69 -11.65
CA GLN A 76 -1.40 -10.12 -13.00
C GLN A 76 -2.60 -10.29 -13.95
N ALA A 77 -3.78 -10.62 -13.42
CA ALA A 77 -4.91 -11.09 -14.20
C ALA A 77 -6.11 -10.15 -14.21
N CYS A 78 -6.22 -9.24 -13.26
CA CYS A 78 -7.29 -8.24 -13.21
C CYS A 78 -6.83 -6.92 -13.83
N ASP A 79 -7.78 -6.18 -14.41
CA ASP A 79 -7.52 -4.86 -15.01
C ASP A 79 -7.28 -3.79 -13.94
N ALA A 80 -7.81 -3.98 -12.73
CA ALA A 80 -7.54 -3.12 -11.57
C ALA A 80 -7.70 -3.89 -10.25
N VAL A 81 -6.88 -3.52 -9.27
CA VAL A 81 -6.95 -4.03 -7.89
C VAL A 81 -7.05 -2.84 -6.94
N LEU A 82 -8.07 -2.83 -6.10
CA LEU A 82 -8.27 -1.82 -5.05
C LEU A 82 -8.20 -2.47 -3.67
N GLN A 83 -7.29 -1.99 -2.83
CA GLN A 83 -7.30 -2.31 -1.41
C GLN A 83 -8.28 -1.37 -0.70
N VAL A 84 -9.38 -1.92 -0.20
CA VAL A 84 -10.50 -1.13 0.34
C VAL A 84 -10.49 -1.09 1.87
N PHE A 85 -9.78 -2.02 2.52
CA PHE A 85 -9.82 -2.22 3.96
C PHE A 85 -11.26 -2.50 4.45
N TYR A 86 -11.64 -1.98 5.62
CA TYR A 86 -13.00 -2.02 6.17
C TYR A 86 -13.59 -0.59 6.14
N PRO A 87 -14.21 -0.19 5.03
CA PRO A 87 -14.46 1.23 4.73
C PRO A 87 -15.67 1.83 5.43
N GLY A 88 -16.39 1.06 6.24
CA GLY A 88 -17.57 1.52 6.96
C GLY A 88 -18.81 1.77 6.07
N ALA A 89 -19.76 2.55 6.57
CA ALA A 89 -21.08 2.70 5.96
C ALA A 89 -21.06 3.36 4.57
N GLU A 90 -20.17 4.32 4.34
CA GLU A 90 -20.03 5.04 3.05
C GLU A 90 -19.08 4.36 2.06
N GLY A 91 -18.53 3.19 2.41
CA GLY A 91 -17.52 2.50 1.61
C GLY A 91 -17.96 2.17 0.20
N GLY A 92 -19.18 1.69 0.03
CA GLY A 92 -19.72 1.39 -1.30
C GLY A 92 -19.80 2.63 -2.20
N LYS A 93 -20.17 3.78 -1.63
CA LYS A 93 -20.20 5.06 -2.35
C LYS A 93 -18.78 5.51 -2.71
N ALA A 94 -17.83 5.44 -1.78
CA ALA A 94 -16.44 5.85 -2.03
C ALA A 94 -15.80 5.01 -3.15
N VAL A 95 -16.00 3.69 -3.11
CA VAL A 95 -15.52 2.78 -4.17
C VAL A 95 -16.17 3.11 -5.51
N ALA A 96 -17.48 3.31 -5.55
CA ALA A 96 -18.19 3.67 -6.78
C ALA A 96 -17.67 5.00 -7.36
N ASP A 97 -17.46 6.01 -6.54
CA ASP A 97 -16.96 7.31 -6.99
C ASP A 97 -15.54 7.20 -7.59
N ILE A 98 -14.69 6.30 -7.06
CA ILE A 98 -13.38 5.96 -7.63
C ILE A 98 -13.56 5.22 -8.96
N LEU A 99 -14.32 4.13 -9.00
CA LEU A 99 -14.49 3.30 -10.21
C LEU A 99 -15.11 4.07 -11.38
N TYR A 100 -15.98 5.03 -11.10
CA TYR A 100 -16.58 5.89 -12.13
C TYR A 100 -15.74 7.16 -12.41
N GLY A 101 -14.54 7.28 -11.86
CA GLY A 101 -13.64 8.39 -12.13
C GLY A 101 -14.11 9.74 -11.60
N LYS A 102 -15.01 9.78 -10.61
CA LYS A 102 -15.44 11.02 -9.98
C LYS A 102 -14.42 11.55 -8.98
N VAL A 103 -13.68 10.66 -8.36
CA VAL A 103 -12.63 10.94 -7.37
C VAL A 103 -11.39 10.15 -7.74
N SER A 104 -10.24 10.81 -7.75
CA SER A 104 -8.96 10.12 -7.89
C SER A 104 -8.59 9.42 -6.59
N PRO A 105 -8.19 8.13 -6.61
CA PRO A 105 -7.66 7.48 -5.43
C PRO A 105 -6.38 8.21 -4.96
N SER A 106 -6.27 8.44 -3.66
CA SER A 106 -5.13 9.15 -3.05
C SER A 106 -4.55 8.43 -1.84
N GLY A 107 -5.10 7.26 -1.51
CA GLY A 107 -4.62 6.42 -0.42
C GLY A 107 -3.25 5.81 -0.70
N ARG A 108 -2.52 5.49 0.36
CA ARG A 108 -1.25 4.78 0.31
C ARG A 108 -1.31 3.60 1.27
N LEU A 109 -0.72 2.47 0.88
CA LEU A 109 -0.70 1.28 1.71
C LEU A 109 0.09 1.53 3.00
N PRO A 110 -0.51 1.28 4.18
CA PRO A 110 0.17 1.39 5.47
C PRO A 110 0.92 0.12 5.86
N VAL A 111 1.00 -0.86 4.97
CA VAL A 111 1.65 -2.15 5.16
C VAL A 111 2.33 -2.60 3.87
N THR A 112 3.27 -3.55 3.98
CA THR A 112 3.91 -4.21 2.85
C THR A 112 3.07 -5.41 2.43
N PHE A 113 2.81 -5.57 1.12
CA PHE A 113 2.16 -6.75 0.56
C PHE A 113 3.22 -7.66 -0.05
N TYR A 114 3.22 -8.93 0.36
CA TYR A 114 4.13 -9.96 -0.11
C TYR A 114 3.48 -10.80 -1.23
N HIS A 115 4.31 -11.47 -2.04
CA HIS A 115 3.78 -12.35 -3.10
C HIS A 115 3.17 -13.63 -2.53
N ASN A 116 3.75 -14.15 -1.45
CA ASN A 116 3.29 -15.39 -0.81
C ASN A 116 3.96 -15.61 0.55
N ASP A 117 3.52 -16.64 1.27
CA ASP A 117 3.99 -16.99 2.60
C ASP A 117 5.49 -17.32 2.67
N SER A 118 6.09 -17.80 1.58
CA SER A 118 7.52 -18.19 1.56
C SER A 118 8.48 -17.00 1.69
N GLU A 119 7.98 -15.78 1.48
CA GLU A 119 8.74 -14.55 1.68
C GLU A 119 8.81 -14.12 3.15
N LEU A 120 8.00 -14.75 4.01
CA LEU A 120 7.96 -14.43 5.43
C LEU A 120 8.87 -15.35 6.26
N PRO A 121 9.54 -14.83 7.29
CA PRO A 121 10.17 -15.66 8.32
C PRO A 121 9.14 -16.56 9.02
N ARG A 122 9.63 -17.60 9.68
CA ARG A 122 8.77 -18.50 10.47
C ARG A 122 7.89 -17.70 11.43
N PHE A 123 6.64 -18.10 11.61
CA PHE A 123 5.69 -17.44 12.51
C PHE A 123 6.22 -17.33 13.95
N THR A 124 6.99 -18.30 14.40
CA THR A 124 7.62 -18.33 15.75
C THR A 124 8.88 -17.45 15.86
N ASP A 125 9.35 -16.84 14.77
CA ASP A 125 10.44 -15.87 14.79
C ASP A 125 9.88 -14.49 15.08
N TYR A 126 10.05 -14.00 16.30
CA TYR A 126 9.62 -12.67 16.75
C TYR A 126 10.64 -11.57 16.48
N SER A 127 11.76 -11.88 15.83
CA SER A 127 12.65 -10.83 15.34
C SER A 127 11.96 -10.09 14.19
N MET A 128 12.28 -8.83 14.00
CA MET A 128 11.77 -8.06 12.86
C MET A 128 12.56 -8.30 11.56
N LYS A 129 13.63 -9.08 11.62
CA LYS A 129 14.51 -9.35 10.48
C LYS A 129 13.71 -9.98 9.33
N GLY A 130 13.87 -9.43 8.13
CA GLY A 130 13.17 -9.92 6.93
C GLY A 130 11.67 -9.57 6.90
N ARG A 131 11.18 -8.72 7.80
CA ARG A 131 9.77 -8.30 7.86
C ARG A 131 9.61 -6.82 7.54
N THR A 132 8.45 -6.46 7.01
CA THR A 132 8.02 -5.09 6.74
C THR A 132 8.94 -4.33 5.78
N TYR A 133 8.52 -3.14 5.38
CA TYR A 133 9.33 -2.25 4.53
C TYR A 133 10.71 -1.93 5.12
N LYS A 134 10.88 -2.03 6.45
CA LYS A 134 12.14 -1.72 7.13
C LYS A 134 13.22 -2.77 6.86
N TYR A 135 12.85 -4.05 6.88
CA TYR A 135 13.82 -5.15 6.95
C TYR A 135 13.65 -6.22 5.87
N PHE A 136 12.58 -6.18 5.08
CA PHE A 136 12.38 -7.10 3.97
C PHE A 136 13.35 -6.75 2.85
N GLN A 137 14.21 -7.71 2.48
CA GLN A 137 15.26 -7.50 1.49
C GLN A 137 14.86 -7.97 0.08
N GLY A 138 13.67 -8.53 -0.07
CA GLY A 138 13.11 -8.90 -1.36
C GLY A 138 12.40 -7.72 -2.05
N LYS A 139 11.85 -7.98 -3.23
CA LYS A 139 10.94 -7.06 -3.92
C LYS A 139 9.52 -7.44 -3.52
N PRO A 140 8.79 -6.64 -2.73
CA PRO A 140 7.42 -6.96 -2.36
C PRO A 140 6.48 -6.83 -3.56
N LEU A 141 5.31 -7.45 -3.49
CA LEU A 141 4.25 -7.24 -4.47
C LEU A 141 3.84 -5.76 -4.50
N TYR A 142 3.51 -5.20 -3.34
CA TYR A 142 3.32 -3.76 -3.17
C TYR A 142 4.10 -3.28 -1.96
N PRO A 143 4.99 -2.29 -2.12
CA PRO A 143 5.73 -1.75 -0.98
C PRO A 143 4.82 -0.91 -0.06
N PHE A 144 5.25 -0.70 1.16
CA PHE A 144 4.67 0.31 2.05
C PHE A 144 4.63 1.68 1.35
N ALA A 145 3.58 2.45 1.54
CA ALA A 145 3.29 3.70 0.86
C ALA A 145 2.98 3.58 -0.65
N HIS A 146 2.82 2.37 -1.19
CA HIS A 146 2.32 2.18 -2.55
C HIS A 146 0.89 2.70 -2.71
N GLY A 147 0.60 3.25 -3.87
CA GLY A 147 -0.74 3.64 -4.28
C GLY A 147 -0.70 4.41 -5.60
N LEU A 148 -1.64 4.12 -6.48
CA LEU A 148 -1.81 4.79 -7.76
C LEU A 148 -2.86 5.90 -7.63
N SER A 149 -2.85 6.83 -8.57
CA SER A 149 -3.89 7.86 -8.72
C SER A 149 -4.24 8.04 -10.19
N TYR A 150 -5.34 8.73 -10.49
CA TYR A 150 -5.76 9.06 -11.86
C TYR A 150 -5.07 10.33 -12.39
N THR A 151 -4.09 10.85 -11.64
CA THR A 151 -3.26 11.97 -12.01
C THR A 151 -1.80 11.67 -11.63
N GLU A 152 -0.89 12.51 -12.07
CA GLU A 152 0.54 12.39 -11.81
C GLU A 152 1.06 13.55 -10.99
N PHE A 153 2.10 13.30 -10.20
CA PHE A 153 2.74 14.32 -9.37
C PHE A 153 4.24 14.35 -9.63
N ALA A 154 4.78 15.55 -9.71
CA ALA A 154 6.22 15.79 -9.79
C ALA A 154 6.72 16.53 -8.56
N TYR A 155 7.90 16.15 -8.07
CA TYR A 155 8.60 16.84 -7.00
C TYR A 155 9.72 17.70 -7.56
N GLU A 156 9.83 18.92 -7.04
CA GLU A 156 10.86 19.88 -7.41
C GLU A 156 11.45 20.54 -6.15
N ASN A 157 12.65 21.10 -6.28
CA ASN A 157 13.31 21.90 -5.23
C ASN A 157 13.42 21.17 -3.88
N LEU A 158 13.65 19.86 -3.92
CA LEU A 158 13.79 19.07 -2.70
C LEU A 158 15.06 19.44 -1.95
N ALA A 159 14.93 19.68 -0.64
CA ALA A 159 16.04 19.95 0.25
C ALA A 159 15.85 19.24 1.59
N PHE A 160 16.96 18.80 2.18
CA PHE A 160 17.02 18.17 3.49
C PHE A 160 18.08 18.85 4.35
N ASP A 161 17.70 19.40 5.51
CA ASP A 161 18.59 20.14 6.42
C ASP A 161 19.03 19.32 7.65
N GLY A 162 18.70 18.04 7.68
CA GLY A 162 18.95 17.13 8.82
C GLY A 162 17.80 17.02 9.81
N ALA A 163 16.85 17.94 9.79
CA ALA A 163 15.66 17.93 10.64
C ALA A 163 14.37 18.09 9.85
N ASN A 164 14.42 18.77 8.72
CA ASN A 164 13.26 19.02 7.87
C ASN A 164 13.55 18.60 6.43
N VAL A 165 12.51 18.12 5.75
CA VAL A 165 12.49 17.98 4.30
C VAL A 165 11.50 18.99 3.73
N THR A 166 11.97 19.80 2.79
CA THR A 166 11.16 20.79 2.08
C THR A 166 11.17 20.52 0.58
N GLY A 167 10.18 21.04 -0.11
CA GLY A 167 10.10 20.93 -1.56
C GLY A 167 8.81 21.52 -2.11
N THR A 168 8.63 21.37 -3.40
CA THR A 168 7.42 21.69 -4.13
C THR A 168 6.89 20.42 -4.78
N VAL A 169 5.57 20.22 -4.71
CA VAL A 169 4.88 19.15 -5.43
C VAL A 169 3.86 19.77 -6.38
N LYS A 170 3.82 19.26 -7.59
CA LYS A 170 2.95 19.73 -8.67
C LYS A 170 2.09 18.59 -9.20
N ASN A 171 0.80 18.82 -9.37
CA ASN A 171 -0.08 17.93 -10.12
C ASN A 171 0.16 18.16 -11.63
N THR A 172 0.78 17.19 -12.29
CA THR A 172 1.13 17.28 -13.73
C THR A 172 0.09 16.61 -14.63
N GLY A 173 -0.90 15.93 -14.04
CA GLY A 173 -1.96 15.27 -14.78
C GLY A 173 -3.23 16.12 -14.92
N ALA A 174 -4.32 15.47 -15.31
CA ALA A 174 -5.56 16.15 -15.73
C ALA A 174 -6.70 16.09 -14.70
N MET A 175 -6.48 15.48 -13.54
CA MET A 175 -7.52 15.30 -12.52
C MET A 175 -7.07 15.86 -11.17
N ALA A 176 -7.96 16.55 -10.47
CA ALA A 176 -7.74 16.96 -9.09
C ALA A 176 -7.56 15.74 -8.18
N SER A 177 -6.59 15.80 -7.27
CA SER A 177 -6.34 14.69 -6.34
C SER A 177 -5.60 15.14 -5.09
N GLY A 178 -5.88 14.44 -3.99
CA GLY A 178 -5.03 14.43 -2.83
C GLY A 178 -3.72 13.69 -3.11
N HIS A 179 -2.65 14.11 -2.46
CA HIS A 179 -1.36 13.44 -2.52
C HIS A 179 -0.72 13.36 -1.14
N ALA A 180 -0.44 12.14 -0.70
CA ALA A 180 0.34 11.91 0.51
C ALA A 180 1.83 11.92 0.17
N ILE A 181 2.61 12.65 0.96
CA ILE A 181 4.05 12.86 0.81
C ILE A 181 4.74 12.18 2.01
N PRO A 182 4.94 10.86 2.01
CA PRO A 182 5.73 10.21 3.04
C PRO A 182 7.20 10.56 2.86
N VAL A 183 7.89 10.77 3.98
CA VAL A 183 9.34 11.02 4.03
C VAL A 183 9.98 9.95 4.89
N PHE A 184 10.91 9.23 4.30
CA PHE A 184 11.70 8.23 4.97
C PHE A 184 13.14 8.73 5.13
N VAL A 185 13.83 8.20 6.11
CA VAL A 185 15.26 8.40 6.29
C VAL A 185 15.98 7.06 6.24
N LYS A 186 17.18 7.09 5.67
CA LYS A 186 18.05 5.93 5.51
C LYS A 186 19.49 6.32 5.80
N ASP A 187 20.23 5.48 6.52
CA ASP A 187 21.68 5.48 6.51
C ASP A 187 22.14 4.51 5.40
N PRO A 188 22.83 4.98 4.36
CA PRO A 188 23.26 4.10 3.26
C PRO A 188 24.24 2.99 3.68
N GLU A 189 24.91 3.14 4.83
CA GLU A 189 25.86 2.16 5.36
C GLU A 189 25.23 1.21 6.39
N GLU A 190 23.96 1.41 6.76
CA GLU A 190 23.24 0.50 7.67
C GLU A 190 22.76 -0.74 6.91
N GLU A 191 23.47 -1.85 7.12
CA GLU A 191 23.12 -3.13 6.46
C GLU A 191 21.82 -3.73 7.02
N GLY A 192 21.02 -4.33 6.12
CA GLY A 192 19.79 -5.05 6.46
C GLY A 192 18.62 -4.16 6.87
N VAL A 193 18.76 -2.85 6.79
CA VAL A 193 17.68 -1.87 7.01
C VAL A 193 17.48 -1.04 5.76
N ASN A 194 16.27 -1.05 5.23
CA ASN A 194 15.95 -0.31 4.02
C ASN A 194 15.81 1.20 4.27
N CYS A 195 14.85 1.57 5.12
CA CYS A 195 14.58 2.95 5.52
C CYS A 195 13.62 2.99 6.71
N ARG A 196 13.41 4.17 7.29
CA ARG A 196 12.45 4.42 8.37
C ARG A 196 11.56 5.61 8.03
N LEU A 197 10.23 5.43 8.12
CA LEU A 197 9.30 6.55 7.98
C LEU A 197 9.58 7.57 9.09
N ALA A 198 9.93 8.78 8.71
CA ALA A 198 10.31 9.85 9.65
C ALA A 198 9.30 11.00 9.68
N GLY A 199 8.41 11.09 8.72
CA GLY A 199 7.36 12.10 8.70
C GLY A 199 6.50 11.98 7.45
N PHE A 200 5.45 12.78 7.39
CA PHE A 200 4.60 12.84 6.19
C PHE A 200 3.86 14.19 6.14
N SER A 201 3.42 14.54 4.94
CA SER A 201 2.51 15.64 4.68
C SER A 201 1.42 15.20 3.71
N ARG A 202 0.40 16.03 3.52
CA ARG A 202 -0.65 15.80 2.54
C ARG A 202 -1.06 17.12 1.90
N VAL A 203 -1.28 17.11 0.60
CA VAL A 203 -1.77 18.24 -0.18
C VAL A 203 -2.96 17.82 -1.02
N GLU A 204 -3.81 18.80 -1.39
CA GLU A 204 -4.85 18.65 -2.39
C GLU A 204 -4.52 19.60 -3.53
N LEU A 205 -4.45 19.08 -4.77
CA LEU A 205 -4.00 19.86 -5.93
C LEU A 205 -4.93 19.69 -7.11
N GLU A 206 -5.35 20.81 -7.68
CA GLU A 206 -6.01 20.87 -8.97
C GLU A 206 -5.01 20.58 -10.11
N PRO A 207 -5.47 20.20 -11.32
CA PRO A 207 -4.61 20.05 -12.48
C PRO A 207 -3.71 21.25 -12.73
N GLY A 208 -2.41 21.03 -12.84
CA GLY A 208 -1.39 22.05 -13.04
C GLY A 208 -1.03 22.88 -11.80
N GLN A 209 -1.74 22.71 -10.69
CA GLN A 209 -1.44 23.41 -9.43
C GLN A 209 -0.17 22.81 -8.79
N GLU A 210 0.57 23.68 -8.10
CA GLU A 210 1.70 23.31 -7.27
C GLU A 210 1.56 23.86 -5.85
N ALA A 211 2.18 23.19 -4.89
CA ALA A 211 2.26 23.62 -3.50
C ALA A 211 3.62 23.30 -2.90
N GLY A 212 4.14 24.23 -2.12
CA GLY A 212 5.28 23.97 -1.24
C GLY A 212 4.88 23.06 -0.09
N PHE A 213 5.77 22.21 0.36
CA PHE A 213 5.60 21.41 1.57
C PHE A 213 6.85 21.47 2.46
N GLN A 214 6.63 21.27 3.73
CA GLN A 214 7.67 21.05 4.73
C GLN A 214 7.23 19.90 5.62
N VAL A 215 8.12 18.94 5.84
CA VAL A 215 7.95 17.83 6.76
C VAL A 215 9.02 17.90 7.81
N GLU A 216 8.63 18.19 9.04
CA GLU A 216 9.50 18.06 10.21
C GLU A 216 9.66 16.56 10.51
N LEU A 217 10.91 16.11 10.60
CA LEU A 217 11.20 14.69 10.81
C LEU A 217 11.13 14.36 12.30
N CYS A 218 10.56 13.21 12.61
CA CYS A 218 10.39 12.72 13.97
C CYS A 218 11.74 12.61 14.68
N PRO A 219 11.98 13.38 15.78
CA PRO A 219 13.26 13.39 16.47
C PRO A 219 13.64 12.02 17.05
N GLU A 220 12.66 11.22 17.47
CA GLU A 220 12.86 9.87 17.97
C GLU A 220 13.43 8.95 16.89
N ILE A 221 12.99 9.11 15.64
CA ILE A 221 13.52 8.34 14.50
C ILE A 221 14.95 8.82 14.18
N LEU A 222 15.20 10.14 14.19
CA LEU A 222 16.54 10.68 13.93
C LEU A 222 17.54 10.26 15.01
N SER A 223 17.10 10.14 16.26
CA SER A 223 17.96 9.72 17.38
C SER A 223 18.45 8.26 17.30
N LEU A 224 17.86 7.45 16.41
CA LEU A 224 18.29 6.06 16.20
C LEU A 224 19.60 5.97 15.41
N PHE A 225 20.03 7.05 14.75
CA PHE A 225 21.22 7.06 13.92
C PHE A 225 22.43 7.61 14.67
N GLN A 226 23.56 6.91 14.59
CA GLN A 226 24.81 7.34 15.23
C GLN A 226 25.51 8.47 14.48
N GLU A 227 25.32 8.51 13.17
CA GLU A 227 25.95 9.49 12.27
C GLU A 227 24.89 10.21 11.42
N PRO A 228 24.15 11.16 12.02
CA PRO A 228 23.02 11.84 11.32
C PRO A 228 23.44 12.55 10.02
N GLN A 229 24.71 12.97 9.91
CA GLN A 229 25.23 13.63 8.71
C GLN A 229 25.30 12.73 7.47
N ARG A 230 25.16 11.40 7.62
CA ARG A 230 25.10 10.46 6.49
C ARG A 230 23.68 10.17 6.02
N LEU A 231 22.69 10.68 6.71
CA LEU A 231 21.30 10.37 6.39
C LEU A 231 20.90 10.90 5.02
N VAL A 232 20.12 10.11 4.35
CA VAL A 232 19.47 10.43 3.09
C VAL A 232 17.96 10.40 3.32
N ALA A 233 17.27 11.43 2.89
CA ALA A 233 15.81 11.42 2.86
C ALA A 233 15.28 10.83 1.53
N LEU A 234 14.22 10.00 1.62
CA LEU A 234 13.47 9.47 0.48
C LEU A 234 12.07 10.09 0.53
N VAL A 235 11.69 10.78 -0.53
CA VAL A 235 10.41 11.51 -0.60
C VAL A 235 9.46 10.80 -1.56
N GLY A 236 8.24 10.59 -1.13
CA GLY A 236 7.17 10.01 -1.95
C GLY A 236 7.02 8.48 -1.86
N GLY A 237 7.95 7.77 -1.22
CA GLY A 237 7.88 6.31 -1.05
C GLY A 237 9.22 5.71 -0.64
N VAL A 238 9.25 4.42 -0.38
CA VAL A 238 10.48 3.68 -0.03
C VAL A 238 11.51 3.69 -1.18
N ASP A 239 11.02 3.81 -2.42
CA ASP A 239 11.82 3.97 -3.64
C ASP A 239 11.69 5.40 -4.19
N GLY A 240 11.38 6.37 -3.32
CA GLY A 240 11.11 7.75 -3.70
C GLY A 240 12.35 8.55 -4.09
N CYS A 241 12.13 9.84 -4.37
CA CYS A 241 13.20 10.76 -4.72
C CYS A 241 14.20 10.89 -3.58
N GLN A 242 15.47 10.60 -3.84
CA GLN A 242 16.55 10.70 -2.87
C GLN A 242 17.01 12.16 -2.71
N VAL A 243 17.16 12.60 -1.47
CA VAL A 243 17.66 13.93 -1.11
C VAL A 243 18.78 13.78 -0.07
N ASN A 244 19.95 14.27 -0.40
CA ASN A 244 21.08 14.31 0.53
C ASN A 244 20.99 15.57 1.42
N GLN A 245 21.59 15.49 2.61
CA GLN A 245 21.75 16.61 3.51
C GLN A 245 22.66 17.69 2.95
#